data_d695cc11bd2d48e5d26e7dcd4bbb1085
#
_entry.id   d695cc11bd2d48e5d26e7dcd4bbb1085
#
_cell.length_a   1.000
_cell.length_b   1.000
_cell.length_c   1.000
_cell.angle_alpha   90.00
_cell.angle_beta   90.00
_cell.angle_gamma   90.00
#
_symmetry.space_group_name_H-M   'P 1'
#
loop_
_entity.id
_entity.type
_entity.pdbx_description
1 polymer ?
#
loop_
_entity_poly.entity_id
_entity_poly.type
_entity_poly.pdbx_seq_one_letter_code
_entity_poly.pdbx_strand_id
1 'polypeptide(L)'
;MPSSPQVLVVGGGPGGASAAFWLAQRGVDVVLAEKKHYPREKACGDGLTPRAVRQLTDMGFDFDRPDVHRVVGLRSYAGDVMLEMPWPEHSVYPNWGATLRRSDLDGRVAALAESAGATVLQGVEAVAVVENGNLTAVELKRTGEAAEVLS
;
A
#
# COMPACT_ATOMS: atom_id res chain seq x y z
N MET A 1 -10.20 2.78 20.14
CA MET A 1 -10.14 3.07 18.67
C MET A 1 -11.02 4.27 18.37
N PRO A 2 -10.82 5.01 17.24
CA PRO A 2 -11.77 6.05 16.86
C PRO A 2 -13.16 5.41 16.69
N SER A 3 -14.17 5.99 17.33
CA SER A 3 -15.48 5.39 17.46
C SER A 3 -16.31 5.33 16.17
N SER A 4 -15.89 6.03 15.11
CA SER A 4 -16.54 6.01 13.79
C SER A 4 -15.69 6.79 12.77
N PRO A 5 -14.71 6.18 12.10
CA PRO A 5 -13.94 6.86 11.07
C PRO A 5 -14.84 7.18 9.87
N GLN A 6 -14.53 8.27 9.14
CA GLN A 6 -15.23 8.59 7.90
C GLN A 6 -14.95 7.55 6.80
N VAL A 7 -13.75 6.97 6.80
CA VAL A 7 -13.34 5.94 5.83
C VAL A 7 -12.56 4.83 6.53
N LEU A 8 -12.96 3.60 6.28
CA LEU A 8 -12.18 2.40 6.62
C LEU A 8 -11.53 1.85 5.35
N VAL A 9 -10.21 1.79 5.33
CA VAL A 9 -9.44 1.12 4.27
C VAL A 9 -9.04 -0.27 4.76
N VAL A 10 -9.41 -1.30 4.02
CA VAL A 10 -9.13 -2.70 4.37
C VAL A 10 -7.98 -3.23 3.52
N GLY A 11 -6.89 -3.61 4.18
CA GLY A 11 -5.67 -4.13 3.58
C GLY A 11 -4.58 -3.07 3.41
N GLY A 12 -3.49 -3.24 4.17
CA GLY A 12 -2.34 -2.33 4.23
C GLY A 12 -1.25 -2.64 3.20
N GLY A 13 -1.61 -3.14 2.01
CA GLY A 13 -0.68 -3.19 0.87
C GLY A 13 -0.46 -1.80 0.28
N PRO A 14 0.43 -1.65 -0.75
CA PRO A 14 0.76 -0.34 -1.31
C PRO A 14 -0.46 0.47 -1.76
N GLY A 15 -1.47 -0.19 -2.35
CA GLY A 15 -2.70 0.47 -2.79
C GLY A 15 -3.53 1.03 -1.64
N GLY A 16 -3.80 0.21 -0.61
CA GLY A 16 -4.58 0.64 0.56
C GLY A 16 -3.85 1.71 1.38
N ALA A 17 -2.55 1.52 1.63
CA ALA A 17 -1.75 2.51 2.34
C ALA A 17 -1.65 3.84 1.57
N SER A 18 -1.51 3.81 0.24
CA SER A 18 -1.55 5.03 -0.58
C SER A 18 -2.93 5.71 -0.54
N ALA A 19 -4.02 4.95 -0.58
CA ALA A 19 -5.36 5.52 -0.44
C ALA A 19 -5.53 6.19 0.92
N ALA A 20 -5.12 5.53 2.01
CA ALA A 20 -5.16 6.09 3.36
C ALA A 20 -4.32 7.37 3.47
N PHE A 21 -3.11 7.40 2.88
CA PHE A 21 -2.26 8.58 2.83
C PHE A 21 -2.98 9.77 2.20
N TRP A 22 -3.50 9.59 0.99
CA TRP A 22 -4.14 10.70 0.26
C TRP A 22 -5.45 11.16 0.87
N LEU A 23 -6.20 10.29 1.53
CA LEU A 23 -7.38 10.65 2.30
C LEU A 23 -7.01 11.49 3.52
N ALA A 24 -6.05 11.01 4.32
CA ALA A 24 -5.57 11.72 5.51
C ALA A 24 -4.98 13.10 5.16
N GLN A 25 -4.21 13.20 4.07
CA GLN A 25 -3.68 14.47 3.55
C GLN A 25 -4.79 15.49 3.21
N ARG A 26 -6.02 15.04 2.97
CA ARG A 26 -7.19 15.89 2.71
C ARG A 26 -8.04 16.12 3.96
N GLY A 27 -7.56 15.73 5.14
CA GLY A 27 -8.25 15.91 6.41
C GLY A 27 -9.41 14.93 6.64
N VAL A 28 -9.47 13.82 5.89
CA VAL A 28 -10.44 12.76 6.11
C VAL A 28 -9.98 11.93 7.30
N ASP A 29 -10.89 11.65 8.26
CA ASP A 29 -10.65 10.70 9.34
C ASP A 29 -10.66 9.27 8.75
N VAL A 30 -9.47 8.66 8.64
CA VAL A 30 -9.28 7.38 7.98
C VAL A 30 -8.59 6.36 8.88
N VAL A 31 -9.16 5.17 8.93
CA VAL A 31 -8.54 3.98 9.55
C VAL A 31 -8.10 3.03 8.45
N LEU A 32 -6.84 2.58 8.52
CA LEU A 32 -6.27 1.52 7.70
C LEU A 32 -6.14 0.24 8.53
N ALA A 33 -6.90 -0.80 8.22
CA ALA A 33 -6.83 -2.09 8.89
C ALA A 33 -6.01 -3.08 8.06
N GLU A 34 -4.93 -3.63 8.64
CA GLU A 34 -4.10 -4.69 8.06
C GLU A 34 -4.05 -5.88 9.01
N LYS A 35 -4.39 -7.07 8.50
CA LYS A 35 -4.49 -8.29 9.31
C LYS A 35 -3.14 -8.86 9.78
N LYS A 36 -2.05 -8.47 9.14
CA LYS A 36 -0.70 -8.88 9.51
C LYS A 36 0.04 -7.72 10.18
N HIS A 37 1.17 -8.05 10.80
CA HIS A 37 2.14 -7.06 11.27
C HIS A 37 3.23 -6.84 10.22
N TYR A 38 3.71 -5.60 10.07
CA TYR A 38 4.89 -5.31 9.25
C TYR A 38 6.18 -5.60 10.04
N PRO A 39 7.26 -6.06 9.37
CA PRO A 39 7.32 -6.46 7.97
C PRO A 39 6.55 -7.75 7.71
N ARG A 40 5.91 -7.88 6.54
CA ARG A 40 5.15 -9.07 6.18
C ARG A 40 5.50 -9.57 4.78
N GLU A 41 5.56 -10.88 4.64
CA GLU A 41 5.80 -11.52 3.34
C GLU A 41 4.55 -11.41 2.44
N LYS A 42 4.80 -11.06 1.18
CA LYS A 42 3.80 -11.05 0.13
C LYS A 42 4.45 -11.47 -1.19
N ALA A 43 3.97 -12.54 -1.80
CA ALA A 43 4.43 -12.97 -3.11
C ALA A 43 4.24 -11.83 -4.13
N CYS A 44 5.34 -11.37 -4.72
CA CYS A 44 5.39 -10.27 -5.67
C CYS A 44 6.73 -10.32 -6.43
N GLY A 45 6.79 -9.72 -7.62
CA GLY A 45 8.03 -9.50 -8.35
C GLY A 45 8.86 -8.30 -7.86
N ASP A 46 8.42 -7.65 -6.76
CA ASP A 46 9.12 -6.53 -6.09
C ASP A 46 9.46 -5.33 -7.00
N GLY A 47 8.86 -5.30 -8.19
CA GLY A 47 9.11 -4.27 -9.19
C GLY A 47 8.14 -3.09 -9.10
N LEU A 48 8.67 -1.88 -9.14
CA LEU A 48 7.94 -0.62 -9.21
C LEU A 48 8.15 0.01 -10.60
N THR A 49 7.05 0.23 -11.32
CA THR A 49 7.09 0.95 -12.60
C THR A 49 7.38 2.45 -12.40
N PRO A 50 7.80 3.19 -13.42
CA PRO A 50 7.97 4.64 -13.35
C PRO A 50 6.76 5.39 -12.78
N ARG A 51 5.55 4.90 -13.10
CA ARG A 51 4.30 5.47 -12.55
C ARG A 51 4.19 5.24 -11.04
N ALA A 52 4.54 4.05 -10.56
CA ALA A 52 4.54 3.76 -9.13
C ALA A 52 5.60 4.58 -8.39
N VAL A 53 6.80 4.70 -8.97
CA VAL A 53 7.87 5.56 -8.44
C VAL A 53 7.39 6.99 -8.28
N ARG A 54 6.76 7.56 -9.31
CA ARG A 54 6.21 8.92 -9.24
C ARG A 54 5.20 9.09 -8.11
N GLN A 55 4.24 8.17 -7.98
CA GLN A 55 3.21 8.25 -6.94
C GLN A 55 3.82 8.18 -5.54
N LEU A 56 4.79 7.29 -5.33
CA LEU A 56 5.49 7.17 -4.06
C LEU A 56 6.37 8.40 -3.77
N THR A 57 7.01 8.98 -4.79
CA THR A 57 7.76 10.25 -4.66
C THR A 57 6.83 11.38 -4.21
N ASP A 58 5.65 11.49 -4.80
CA ASP A 58 4.66 12.51 -4.43
C ASP A 58 4.14 12.34 -2.99
N MET A 59 4.25 11.13 -2.44
CA MET A 59 3.97 10.82 -1.03
C MET A 59 5.17 11.09 -0.10
N GLY A 60 6.34 11.42 -0.63
CA GLY A 60 7.57 11.62 0.14
C GLY A 60 8.37 10.34 0.41
N PHE A 61 8.15 9.27 -0.38
CA PHE A 61 8.93 8.05 -0.25
C PHE A 61 10.40 8.27 -0.65
N ASP A 62 11.31 7.84 0.20
CA ASP A 62 12.75 7.94 -0.02
C ASP A 62 13.26 6.78 -0.88
N PHE A 63 13.66 7.09 -2.11
CA PHE A 63 14.27 6.14 -3.06
C PHE A 63 15.81 6.11 -3.01
N ASP A 64 16.47 6.97 -2.24
CA ASP A 64 17.94 7.06 -2.16
C ASP A 64 18.52 6.19 -1.02
N ARG A 65 17.89 5.04 -0.78
CA ARG A 65 18.28 4.08 0.25
C ARG A 65 19.06 2.91 -0.36
N PRO A 66 19.97 2.27 0.41
CA PRO A 66 20.82 1.17 -0.09
C PRO A 66 20.04 -0.08 -0.53
N ASP A 67 18.84 -0.29 -0.02
CA ASP A 67 17.97 -1.43 -0.32
C ASP A 67 17.01 -1.19 -1.49
N VAL A 68 17.06 0.00 -2.10
CA VAL A 68 16.30 0.36 -3.29
C VAL A 68 17.21 0.32 -4.51
N HIS A 69 16.85 -0.49 -5.50
CA HIS A 69 17.62 -0.57 -6.73
C HIS A 69 16.85 0.05 -7.89
N ARG A 70 17.43 1.05 -8.54
CA ARG A 70 16.86 1.67 -9.74
C ARG A 70 17.03 0.76 -10.94
N VAL A 71 16.00 0.66 -11.79
CA VAL A 71 15.99 -0.11 -13.02
C VAL A 71 15.59 0.79 -14.19
N VAL A 72 16.32 0.71 -15.30
CA VAL A 72 16.14 1.61 -16.46
C VAL A 72 15.23 1.03 -17.54
N GLY A 73 14.73 -0.19 -17.34
CA GLY A 73 13.86 -0.86 -18.31
C GLY A 73 13.55 -2.29 -17.92
N LEU A 74 12.95 -3.01 -18.84
CA LEU A 74 12.61 -4.43 -18.71
C LEU A 74 13.37 -5.25 -19.74
N ARG A 75 13.74 -6.47 -19.36
CA ARG A 75 14.30 -7.47 -20.28
C ARG A 75 13.41 -8.70 -20.25
N SER A 76 12.87 -9.07 -21.39
CA SER A 76 12.00 -10.24 -21.55
C SER A 76 12.67 -11.30 -22.43
N TYR A 77 12.48 -12.56 -22.08
CA TYR A 77 12.98 -13.72 -22.82
C TYR A 77 11.82 -14.60 -23.26
N ALA A 78 11.86 -15.04 -24.51
CA ALA A 78 10.93 -16.02 -25.06
C ALA A 78 11.72 -17.01 -25.94
N GLY A 79 12.07 -18.18 -25.39
CA GLY A 79 13.02 -19.09 -26.02
C GLY A 79 14.38 -18.40 -26.20
N ASP A 80 14.89 -18.39 -27.42
CA ASP A 80 16.17 -17.76 -27.79
C ASP A 80 16.06 -16.26 -28.11
N VAL A 81 14.85 -15.71 -28.04
CA VAL A 81 14.61 -14.28 -28.31
C VAL A 81 14.68 -13.49 -27.01
N MET A 82 15.49 -12.43 -27.00
CA MET A 82 15.60 -11.48 -25.91
C MET A 82 15.15 -10.10 -26.42
N LEU A 83 14.26 -9.45 -25.67
CA LEU A 83 13.78 -8.11 -25.92
C LEU A 83 14.14 -7.19 -24.75
N GLU A 84 14.85 -6.11 -25.03
CA GLU A 84 15.11 -5.03 -24.08
C GLU A 84 14.15 -3.86 -24.35
N MET A 85 13.51 -3.41 -23.29
CA MET A 85 12.53 -2.33 -23.32
C MET A 85 12.93 -1.27 -22.29
N PRO A 86 13.74 -0.27 -22.66
CA PRO A 86 14.05 0.82 -21.74
C PRO A 86 12.78 1.63 -21.44
N TRP A 87 12.72 2.19 -20.24
CA TRP A 87 11.64 3.12 -19.91
C TRP A 87 11.78 4.38 -20.79
N PRO A 88 10.71 4.79 -21.49
CA PRO A 88 10.77 5.97 -22.32
C PRO A 88 10.87 7.24 -21.47
N GLU A 89 11.41 8.29 -22.04
CA GLU A 89 11.28 9.63 -21.47
C GLU A 89 9.83 10.06 -21.46
N HIS A 90 9.40 10.65 -20.36
CA HIS A 90 8.03 11.11 -20.16
C HIS A 90 8.00 12.40 -19.34
N SER A 91 7.08 13.33 -19.68
CA SER A 91 6.99 14.64 -19.00
C SER A 91 6.53 14.55 -17.53
N VAL A 92 5.88 13.47 -17.14
CA VAL A 92 5.30 13.30 -15.79
C VAL A 92 6.00 12.22 -14.98
N TYR A 93 6.43 11.14 -15.63
CA TYR A 93 7.02 9.99 -14.96
C TYR A 93 8.54 9.96 -15.15
N PRO A 94 9.32 9.49 -14.18
CA PRO A 94 10.75 9.29 -14.36
C PRO A 94 11.00 8.20 -15.42
N ASN A 95 12.15 8.23 -16.07
CA ASN A 95 12.60 7.21 -17.02
C ASN A 95 13.26 6.01 -16.33
N TRP A 96 12.90 5.73 -15.08
CA TRP A 96 13.38 4.61 -14.30
C TRP A 96 12.28 4.03 -13.42
N GLY A 97 12.37 2.75 -13.17
CA GLY A 97 11.61 2.04 -12.16
C GLY A 97 12.48 1.69 -10.96
N ALA A 98 11.96 0.96 -10.00
CA ALA A 98 12.72 0.50 -8.86
C ALA A 98 12.39 -0.94 -8.50
N THR A 99 13.30 -1.62 -7.81
CA THR A 99 13.01 -2.86 -7.10
C THR A 99 13.24 -2.68 -5.60
N LEU A 100 12.30 -3.19 -4.83
CA LEU A 100 12.30 -3.17 -3.38
C LEU A 100 11.40 -4.29 -2.88
N ARG A 101 11.87 -5.07 -1.91
CA ARG A 101 11.07 -6.16 -1.34
C ARG A 101 9.75 -5.64 -0.77
N ARG A 102 8.67 -6.39 -1.03
CA ARG A 102 7.35 -6.06 -0.50
C ARG A 102 7.30 -6.06 1.03
N SER A 103 8.12 -6.88 1.69
CA SER A 103 8.29 -6.84 3.15
C SER A 103 8.69 -5.44 3.65
N ASP A 104 9.54 -4.75 2.91
CA ASP A 104 10.06 -3.43 3.28
C ASP A 104 9.18 -2.30 2.76
N LEU A 105 8.71 -2.42 1.52
CA LEU A 105 7.86 -1.43 0.87
C LEU A 105 6.55 -1.19 1.64
N ASP A 106 5.82 -2.27 1.95
CA ASP A 106 4.47 -2.16 2.50
C ASP A 106 4.46 -1.43 3.84
N GLY A 107 5.41 -1.76 4.74
CA GLY A 107 5.54 -1.07 6.03
C GLY A 107 5.90 0.42 5.90
N ARG A 108 6.78 0.76 4.93
CA ARG A 108 7.16 2.16 4.70
C ARG A 108 6.01 2.99 4.15
N VAL A 109 5.22 2.44 3.21
CA VAL A 109 4.05 3.16 2.67
C VAL A 109 2.98 3.33 3.74
N ALA A 110 2.78 2.31 4.61
CA ALA A 110 1.89 2.43 5.76
C ALA A 110 2.35 3.51 6.77
N ALA A 111 3.66 3.61 7.02
CA ALA A 111 4.23 4.66 7.87
C ALA A 111 4.04 6.06 7.29
N LEU A 112 4.10 6.21 5.96
CA LEU A 112 3.74 7.48 5.31
C LEU A 112 2.27 7.83 5.53
N ALA A 113 1.35 6.85 5.42
CA ALA A 113 -0.06 7.07 5.70
C ALA A 113 -0.29 7.51 7.15
N GLU A 114 0.38 6.86 8.11
CA GLU A 114 0.33 7.23 9.53
C GLU A 114 0.87 8.65 9.77
N SER A 115 2.00 8.99 9.15
CA SER A 115 2.58 10.35 9.22
C SER A 115 1.68 11.42 8.61
N ALA A 116 0.82 11.06 7.67
CA ALA A 116 -0.19 11.93 7.06
C ALA A 116 -1.45 12.11 7.93
N GLY A 117 -1.58 11.34 9.02
CA GLY A 117 -2.70 11.40 9.95
C GLY A 117 -3.67 10.22 9.89
N ALA A 118 -3.42 9.19 9.07
CA ALA A 118 -4.22 7.98 9.10
C ALA A 118 -3.97 7.15 10.36
N THR A 119 -5.00 6.56 10.93
CA THR A 119 -4.84 5.56 11.99
C THR A 119 -4.53 4.20 11.36
N VAL A 120 -3.34 3.64 11.61
CA VAL A 120 -2.92 2.34 11.06
C VAL A 120 -3.05 1.25 12.12
N LEU A 121 -3.94 0.29 11.87
CA LEU A 121 -4.20 -0.86 12.75
C LEU A 121 -3.56 -2.11 12.15
N GLN A 122 -2.51 -2.62 12.79
CA GLN A 122 -1.86 -3.87 12.41
C GLN A 122 -2.38 -5.04 13.26
N GLY A 123 -2.38 -6.26 12.68
CA GLY A 123 -2.92 -7.44 13.33
C GLY A 123 -4.44 -7.43 13.45
N VAL A 124 -5.12 -6.64 12.62
CA VAL A 124 -6.58 -6.44 12.66
C VAL A 124 -7.19 -6.93 11.35
N GLU A 125 -8.02 -7.95 11.43
CA GLU A 125 -8.81 -8.45 10.31
C GLU A 125 -10.16 -7.72 10.27
N ALA A 126 -10.52 -7.18 9.12
CA ALA A 126 -11.82 -6.57 8.88
C ALA A 126 -12.75 -7.58 8.19
N VAL A 127 -13.92 -7.80 8.76
CA VAL A 127 -14.94 -8.73 8.24
C VAL A 127 -16.22 -7.97 7.98
N ALA A 128 -16.71 -8.03 6.74
CA ALA A 128 -17.96 -7.38 6.37
C ALA A 128 -19.17 -8.07 7.05
N VAL A 129 -20.08 -7.28 7.60
CA VAL A 129 -21.40 -7.72 8.05
C VAL A 129 -22.41 -7.32 6.98
N VAL A 130 -23.07 -8.31 6.37
CA VAL A 130 -24.02 -8.09 5.27
C VAL A 130 -25.39 -8.57 5.67
N GLU A 131 -26.39 -7.69 5.63
CA GLU A 131 -27.79 -7.98 5.89
C GLU A 131 -28.63 -7.61 4.65
N ASN A 132 -29.47 -8.54 4.20
CA ASN A 132 -30.31 -8.37 3.00
C ASN A 132 -29.53 -7.90 1.74
N GLY A 133 -28.27 -8.34 1.60
CA GLY A 133 -27.40 -7.98 0.49
C GLY A 133 -26.71 -6.60 0.61
N ASN A 134 -26.94 -5.87 1.70
CA ASN A 134 -26.31 -4.59 1.96
C ASN A 134 -25.22 -4.71 3.05
N LEU A 135 -24.11 -4.00 2.88
CA LEU A 135 -23.12 -3.83 3.93
C LEU A 135 -23.72 -2.93 5.03
N THR A 136 -23.85 -3.47 6.24
CA THR A 136 -24.43 -2.75 7.38
C THR A 136 -23.39 -2.38 8.41
N ALA A 137 -22.30 -3.16 8.53
CA ALA A 137 -21.22 -2.91 9.45
C ALA A 137 -19.93 -3.61 9.01
N VAL A 138 -18.82 -3.26 9.67
CA VAL A 138 -17.56 -4.00 9.56
C VAL A 138 -17.08 -4.37 10.95
N GLU A 139 -16.85 -5.65 11.18
CA GLU A 139 -16.22 -6.14 12.41
C GLU A 139 -14.71 -6.08 12.28
N LEU A 140 -14.05 -5.44 13.24
CA LEU A 140 -12.59 -5.46 13.36
C LEU A 140 -12.21 -6.50 14.43
N LYS A 141 -11.45 -7.51 14.02
CA LYS A 141 -11.06 -8.66 14.88
C LYS A 141 -9.55 -8.69 15.06
N ARG A 142 -9.10 -8.69 16.32
CA ARG A 142 -7.73 -9.03 16.70
C ARG A 142 -7.68 -10.44 17.27
N THR A 143 -6.59 -11.14 17.04
CA THR A 143 -6.38 -12.46 17.63
C THR A 143 -6.37 -12.36 19.16
N GLY A 144 -7.32 -13.03 19.83
CA GLY A 144 -7.44 -13.06 21.28
C GLY A 144 -8.23 -11.90 21.92
N GLU A 145 -8.79 -10.98 21.13
CA GLU A 145 -9.64 -9.87 21.60
C GLU A 145 -11.09 -10.02 21.13
N ALA A 146 -12.02 -9.37 21.80
CA ALA A 146 -13.40 -9.26 21.33
C ALA A 146 -13.45 -8.41 20.05
N ALA A 147 -14.37 -8.76 19.15
CA ALA A 147 -14.56 -7.99 17.91
C ALA A 147 -15.13 -6.60 18.25
N GLU A 148 -14.62 -5.57 17.58
CA GLU A 148 -15.19 -4.22 17.59
C GLU A 148 -15.99 -4.02 16.30
N VAL A 149 -17.18 -3.47 16.41
CA VAL A 149 -18.09 -3.25 15.28
C VAL A 149 -18.09 -1.77 14.90
N LEU A 150 -17.79 -1.49 13.63
CA LEU A 150 -17.95 -0.17 13.03
C LEU A 150 -19.24 -0.16 12.18
N SER A 151 -20.11 0.75 12.45
CA SER A 151 -21.41 0.95 11.76
C SER A 151 -21.47 2.31 11.09
#